data_5495aa2cdc89874a7675a11a7c43f780
#
_entry.id   5495aa2cdc89874a7675a11a7c43f780
#
_cell.length_a   1.000
_cell.length_b   1.000
_cell.length_c   1.000
_cell.angle_alpha   90.00
_cell.angle_beta   90.00
_cell.angle_gamma   90.00
#
_symmetry.space_group_name_H-M   'P 1'
#
loop_
_entity.id
_entity.type
_entity.pdbx_description
1 polymer ?
#
loop_
_entity_poly.entity_id
_entity_poly.type
_entity_poly.pdbx_seq_one_letter_code
_entity_poly.pdbx_strand_id
1 'polypeptide(L)'
;MKCTSRLIPLLLSALSFTACVKGPEGGGKKVRGNGPVRIGFSMDTLKEERWQRDKASVEQRCKEVGAECEVQVANGDDAVQTKQCDNLLTKGVDVLIVAPHNGQIAASIVEAAHRQGVPVISYDRLIRNADVDLYVSHQVVKIGQMQAQYALDHVAKGNYVLIGGSQTDNNALLLMDGQMSVLQPAIDRGDIKIVAKQFAREWLASEALRITEDALTKNNNDIQAIVASNDGTAGGAISALPPQLVGTVLVTGQDASLDAVQRVVEGKQTMTIYKPIRPLAFSAVDSAIKLARGEKVDAKDRINNGKNDVPSILQEPIVLDKNNVMQTVIKDGYHKLEDVYKNVPKDQWPQQE
;
A
#
# COMPACT_ATOMS: atom_id res chain seq x y z
N MET A 1 23.52 90.32 -47.57
CA MET A 1 24.27 89.18 -47.06
C MET A 1 23.28 88.23 -46.35
N LYS A 2 22.97 87.09 -46.98
CA LYS A 2 22.02 86.10 -46.48
C LYS A 2 22.72 84.96 -45.89
N CYS A 3 22.59 84.70 -44.60
CA CYS A 3 23.16 83.59 -43.92
C CYS A 3 22.03 82.47 -43.82
N THR A 4 22.25 81.38 -44.53
CA THR A 4 21.33 80.22 -44.51
C THR A 4 21.80 79.19 -43.52
N SER A 5 21.12 79.02 -42.41
CA SER A 5 21.30 77.98 -41.42
C SER A 5 20.67 76.71 -41.89
N ARG A 6 21.42 75.63 -42.02
CA ARG A 6 20.97 74.24 -42.28
C ARG A 6 20.72 73.52 -40.98
N LEU A 7 19.50 73.17 -40.71
CA LEU A 7 19.11 72.24 -39.64
C LEU A 7 19.25 70.77 -40.12
N ILE A 8 20.03 70.00 -39.37
CA ILE A 8 20.17 68.53 -39.55
C ILE A 8 19.13 67.87 -38.58
N PRO A 9 18.24 67.00 -39.04
CA PRO A 9 17.39 66.28 -38.13
C PRO A 9 18.12 65.07 -37.56
N LEU A 10 18.20 64.99 -36.22
CA LEU A 10 18.68 63.83 -35.45
C LEU A 10 17.60 62.77 -35.44
N LEU A 11 17.77 61.64 -36.16
CA LEU A 11 16.91 60.47 -36.06
C LEU A 11 17.26 59.73 -34.78
N LEU A 12 16.38 59.79 -33.77
CA LEU A 12 16.40 58.93 -32.60
C LEU A 12 15.73 57.58 -32.97
N SER A 13 16.51 56.53 -33.21
CA SER A 13 16.00 55.19 -33.35
C SER A 13 15.73 54.62 -31.94
N ALA A 14 14.47 54.54 -31.56
CA ALA A 14 14.02 53.86 -30.39
C ALA A 14 14.12 52.30 -30.64
N LEU A 15 15.13 51.62 -30.08
CA LEU A 15 15.14 50.18 -30.00
C LEU A 15 14.13 49.74 -28.92
N SER A 16 12.97 49.28 -29.35
CA SER A 16 12.02 48.62 -28.47
C SER A 16 12.53 47.21 -28.19
N PHE A 17 13.08 47.01 -27.01
CA PHE A 17 13.31 45.67 -26.45
C PHE A 17 11.95 45.09 -26.03
N THR A 18 11.31 44.30 -26.88
CA THR A 18 10.25 43.41 -26.49
C THR A 18 10.84 42.26 -25.69
N ALA A 19 10.90 42.40 -24.37
CA ALA A 19 11.15 41.27 -23.48
C ALA A 19 9.90 40.38 -23.55
N CYS A 20 9.96 39.29 -24.32
CA CYS A 20 8.99 38.20 -24.18
C CYS A 20 9.15 37.63 -22.80
N VAL A 21 8.34 38.03 -21.85
CA VAL A 21 8.11 37.31 -20.61
C VAL A 21 7.38 36.02 -21.02
N LYS A 22 8.11 34.92 -21.18
CA LYS A 22 7.50 33.60 -21.23
C LYS A 22 6.80 33.41 -19.90
N GLY A 23 5.47 33.31 -19.92
CA GLY A 23 4.72 32.83 -18.78
C GLY A 23 5.21 31.43 -18.36
N PRO A 24 4.89 30.96 -17.16
CA PRO A 24 5.30 29.63 -16.73
C PRO A 24 4.68 28.60 -17.68
N GLU A 25 5.50 28.09 -18.61
CA GLU A 25 5.17 26.90 -19.38
C GLU A 25 4.90 25.78 -18.37
N GLY A 26 3.77 25.13 -18.47
CA GLY A 26 3.39 23.99 -17.62
C GLY A 26 4.58 23.03 -17.55
N GLY A 27 4.97 22.65 -16.33
CA GLY A 27 6.21 21.94 -16.04
C GLY A 27 6.41 20.71 -16.92
N GLY A 28 7.31 20.82 -17.90
CA GLY A 28 7.75 19.66 -18.67
C GLY A 28 8.37 18.63 -17.71
N LYS A 29 8.12 17.34 -17.93
CA LYS A 29 8.70 16.27 -17.11
C LYS A 29 10.21 16.46 -17.01
N LYS A 30 10.73 16.47 -15.77
CA LYS A 30 12.15 16.54 -15.50
C LYS A 30 12.77 15.20 -15.92
N VAL A 31 13.68 15.21 -16.88
CA VAL A 31 14.37 13.99 -17.33
C VAL A 31 15.79 13.99 -16.78
N ARG A 32 16.15 12.95 -16.03
CA ARG A 32 17.48 12.75 -15.49
C ARG A 32 18.42 12.19 -16.56
N GLY A 33 19.62 12.78 -16.68
CA GLY A 33 20.70 12.21 -17.50
C GLY A 33 21.36 10.98 -16.85
N ASN A 34 22.57 10.63 -17.28
CA ASN A 34 23.27 9.39 -16.89
C ASN A 34 23.76 9.31 -15.42
N GLY A 35 23.46 10.28 -14.56
CA GLY A 35 23.82 10.25 -13.13
C GLY A 35 22.92 9.35 -12.28
N PRO A 36 23.27 9.14 -10.98
CA PRO A 36 22.42 8.44 -10.03
C PRO A 36 21.03 9.08 -9.96
N VAL A 37 19.98 8.26 -10.02
CA VAL A 37 18.59 8.72 -9.84
C VAL A 37 18.32 8.92 -8.35
N ARG A 38 17.73 10.05 -7.99
CA ARG A 38 17.37 10.41 -6.61
C ARG A 38 15.90 10.11 -6.38
N ILE A 39 15.64 9.15 -5.51
CA ILE A 39 14.28 8.66 -5.20
C ILE A 39 13.91 9.09 -3.79
N GLY A 40 12.80 9.82 -3.64
CA GLY A 40 12.17 10.04 -2.35
C GLY A 40 11.15 8.95 -2.08
N PHE A 41 11.22 8.26 -0.94
CA PHE A 41 10.21 7.30 -0.51
C PHE A 41 9.50 7.80 0.75
N SER A 42 8.24 8.19 0.62
CA SER A 42 7.38 8.62 1.72
C SER A 42 6.47 7.49 2.15
N MET A 43 6.60 7.07 3.40
CA MET A 43 5.83 6.00 4.02
C MET A 43 4.90 6.55 5.08
N ASP A 44 3.70 5.97 5.19
CA ASP A 44 2.77 6.26 6.27
C ASP A 44 3.37 5.89 7.64
N THR A 45 3.74 4.63 7.83
CA THR A 45 4.07 4.07 9.14
C THR A 45 5.09 2.93 9.04
N LEU A 46 5.69 2.55 10.17
CA LEU A 46 6.46 1.31 10.34
C LEU A 46 5.80 0.37 11.38
N LYS A 47 4.54 0.62 11.75
CA LYS A 47 3.84 -0.12 12.81
C LYS A 47 3.68 -1.60 12.47
N GLU A 48 3.19 -1.93 11.30
CA GLU A 48 3.09 -3.30 10.83
C GLU A 48 4.45 -3.79 10.30
N GLU A 49 4.82 -5.05 10.60
CA GLU A 49 6.10 -5.65 10.22
C GLU A 49 6.42 -5.51 8.73
N ARG A 50 5.41 -5.65 7.87
CA ARG A 50 5.57 -5.52 6.42
C ARG A 50 6.24 -4.21 6.01
N TRP A 51 5.88 -3.07 6.63
CA TRP A 51 6.43 -1.75 6.28
C TRP A 51 7.92 -1.62 6.57
N GLN A 52 8.42 -2.33 7.60
CA GLN A 52 9.85 -2.40 7.87
C GLN A 52 10.58 -3.18 6.77
N ARG A 53 9.95 -4.24 6.26
CA ARG A 53 10.47 -5.04 5.13
C ARG A 53 10.38 -4.28 3.80
N ASP A 54 9.29 -3.55 3.56
CA ASP A 54 9.14 -2.67 2.40
C ASP A 54 10.27 -1.65 2.35
N LYS A 55 10.53 -0.93 3.48
CA LYS A 55 11.64 0.02 3.61
C LYS A 55 12.99 -0.64 3.30
N ALA A 56 13.29 -1.74 3.97
CA ALA A 56 14.57 -2.43 3.80
C ALA A 56 14.76 -2.92 2.34
N SER A 57 13.70 -3.42 1.70
CA SER A 57 13.75 -3.91 0.32
C SER A 57 13.94 -2.77 -0.69
N VAL A 58 13.29 -1.61 -0.48
CA VAL A 58 13.50 -0.42 -1.31
C VAL A 58 14.94 0.08 -1.16
N GLU A 59 15.44 0.24 0.07
CA GLU A 59 16.83 0.66 0.33
C GLU A 59 17.84 -0.32 -0.27
N GLN A 60 17.61 -1.62 -0.16
CA GLN A 60 18.43 -2.66 -0.78
C GLN A 60 18.47 -2.49 -2.30
N ARG A 61 17.30 -2.37 -2.94
CA ARG A 61 17.24 -2.25 -4.41
C ARG A 61 17.92 -0.97 -4.90
N CYS A 62 17.70 0.15 -4.22
CA CYS A 62 18.39 1.40 -4.54
C CYS A 62 19.91 1.23 -4.55
N LYS A 63 20.46 0.58 -3.52
CA LYS A 63 21.90 0.29 -3.43
C LYS A 63 22.36 -0.62 -4.58
N GLU A 64 21.61 -1.67 -4.92
CA GLU A 64 21.95 -2.60 -6.00
C GLU A 64 22.03 -1.92 -7.37
N VAL A 65 21.14 -0.94 -7.63
CA VAL A 65 21.04 -0.26 -8.93
C VAL A 65 21.79 1.09 -8.96
N GLY A 66 22.46 1.48 -7.87
CA GLY A 66 23.20 2.73 -7.77
C GLY A 66 22.32 3.99 -7.75
N ALA A 67 21.09 3.88 -7.23
CA ALA A 67 20.20 5.00 -6.99
C ALA A 67 20.40 5.57 -5.57
N GLU A 68 20.14 6.87 -5.40
CA GLU A 68 20.15 7.56 -4.11
C GLU A 68 18.72 7.59 -3.57
N CYS A 69 18.46 6.89 -2.46
CA CYS A 69 17.13 6.84 -1.86
C CYS A 69 17.10 7.53 -0.50
N GLU A 70 16.13 8.43 -0.33
CA GLU A 70 15.81 9.03 0.96
C GLU A 70 14.42 8.57 1.41
N VAL A 71 14.34 7.91 2.56
CA VAL A 71 13.09 7.40 3.13
C VAL A 71 12.63 8.29 4.27
N GLN A 72 11.35 8.69 4.24
CA GLN A 72 10.68 9.46 5.29
C GLN A 72 9.45 8.70 5.77
N VAL A 73 9.15 8.76 7.07
CA VAL A 73 8.03 8.04 7.71
C VAL A 73 7.16 9.03 8.46
N ALA A 74 5.87 9.08 8.12
CA ALA A 74 4.93 10.07 8.64
C ALA A 74 4.31 9.69 10.00
N ASN A 75 4.40 8.42 10.41
CA ASN A 75 3.85 7.89 11.66
C ASN A 75 2.34 8.17 11.86
N GLY A 76 1.55 8.03 10.78
CA GLY A 76 0.10 8.20 10.83
C GLY A 76 -0.37 9.65 10.80
N ASP A 77 0.43 10.59 10.26
CA ASP A 77 0.08 12.01 10.19
C ASP A 77 0.15 12.54 8.76
N ASP A 78 -0.99 12.96 8.21
CA ASP A 78 -1.12 13.51 6.85
C ASP A 78 -0.32 14.79 6.64
N ALA A 79 -0.29 15.68 7.65
CA ALA A 79 0.41 16.95 7.53
C ALA A 79 1.93 16.73 7.56
N VAL A 80 2.39 15.80 8.41
CA VAL A 80 3.79 15.37 8.44
C VAL A 80 4.16 14.75 7.11
N GLN A 81 3.33 13.85 6.55
CA GLN A 81 3.61 13.22 5.25
C GLN A 81 3.73 14.24 4.15
N THR A 82 2.78 15.18 4.05
CA THR A 82 2.81 16.24 3.05
C THR A 82 4.09 17.09 3.17
N LYS A 83 4.44 17.54 4.39
CA LYS A 83 5.65 18.32 4.63
C LYS A 83 6.94 17.56 4.30
N GLN A 84 6.99 16.26 4.59
CA GLN A 84 8.12 15.41 4.24
C GLN A 84 8.28 15.29 2.73
N CYS A 85 7.19 15.14 1.98
CA CYS A 85 7.23 15.12 0.52
C CYS A 85 7.70 16.47 -0.06
N ASP A 86 7.23 17.61 0.48
CA ASP A 86 7.71 18.93 0.08
C ASP A 86 9.21 19.10 0.32
N ASN A 87 9.73 18.59 1.45
CA ASN A 87 11.15 18.59 1.74
C ASN A 87 11.94 17.73 0.75
N LEU A 88 11.47 16.53 0.40
CA LEU A 88 12.10 15.68 -0.60
C LEU A 88 12.13 16.37 -1.98
N LEU A 89 11.05 17.00 -2.38
CA LEU A 89 10.97 17.78 -3.62
C LEU A 89 11.96 18.95 -3.60
N THR A 90 12.07 19.69 -2.50
CA THR A 90 13.02 20.80 -2.31
C THR A 90 14.46 20.32 -2.40
N LYS A 91 14.78 19.11 -1.90
CA LYS A 91 16.09 18.46 -2.05
C LYS A 91 16.37 18.01 -3.49
N GLY A 92 15.37 18.09 -4.36
CA GLY A 92 15.50 17.82 -5.78
C GLY A 92 15.51 16.36 -6.14
N VAL A 93 14.64 15.54 -5.52
CA VAL A 93 14.40 14.17 -5.96
C VAL A 93 13.91 14.14 -7.42
N ASP A 94 14.20 13.06 -8.11
CA ASP A 94 13.80 12.87 -9.51
C ASP A 94 12.46 12.13 -9.62
N VAL A 95 12.09 11.34 -8.59
CA VAL A 95 10.81 10.61 -8.46
C VAL A 95 10.41 10.56 -7.00
N LEU A 96 9.10 10.63 -6.73
CA LEU A 96 8.52 10.28 -5.44
C LEU A 96 7.84 8.90 -5.52
N ILE A 97 8.14 8.05 -4.55
CA ILE A 97 7.35 6.85 -4.21
C ILE A 97 6.58 7.18 -2.94
N VAL A 98 5.25 7.01 -2.94
CA VAL A 98 4.40 7.39 -1.82
C VAL A 98 3.49 6.24 -1.43
N ALA A 99 3.63 5.75 -0.19
CA ALA A 99 2.64 4.92 0.47
C ALA A 99 1.76 5.84 1.34
N PRO A 100 0.58 6.27 0.86
CA PRO A 100 -0.17 7.33 1.51
C PRO A 100 -0.79 6.85 2.84
N HIS A 101 -0.81 7.72 3.87
CA HIS A 101 -1.64 7.54 5.06
C HIS A 101 -3.11 7.72 4.70
N ASN A 102 -3.42 8.80 3.99
CA ASN A 102 -4.75 9.10 3.48
C ASN A 102 -4.70 9.24 1.96
N GLY A 103 -5.39 8.32 1.26
CA GLY A 103 -5.37 8.27 -0.19
C GLY A 103 -5.97 9.51 -0.86
N GLN A 104 -6.86 10.24 -0.21
CA GLN A 104 -7.48 11.46 -0.77
C GLN A 104 -6.60 12.68 -0.53
N ILE A 105 -6.08 12.87 0.69
CA ILE A 105 -5.23 14.01 1.06
C ILE A 105 -3.93 13.99 0.26
N ALA A 106 -3.38 12.80 -0.01
CA ALA A 106 -2.15 12.63 -0.77
C ALA A 106 -2.24 13.12 -2.24
N ALA A 107 -3.43 13.46 -2.75
CA ALA A 107 -3.58 14.10 -4.05
C ALA A 107 -2.77 15.41 -4.14
N SER A 108 -2.71 16.19 -3.05
CA SER A 108 -1.93 17.42 -2.99
C SER A 108 -0.41 17.18 -3.17
N ILE A 109 0.10 16.04 -2.73
CA ILE A 109 1.50 15.63 -2.92
C ILE A 109 1.79 15.43 -4.41
N VAL A 110 0.87 14.75 -5.13
CA VAL A 110 1.00 14.54 -6.58
C VAL A 110 1.03 15.87 -7.32
N GLU A 111 0.12 16.80 -6.97
CA GLU A 111 0.09 18.13 -7.58
C GLU A 111 1.37 18.91 -7.32
N ALA A 112 1.91 18.87 -6.09
CA ALA A 112 3.16 19.55 -5.73
C ALA A 112 4.35 18.98 -6.51
N ALA A 113 4.44 17.65 -6.65
CA ALA A 113 5.48 16.98 -7.41
C ALA A 113 5.40 17.33 -8.90
N HIS A 114 4.21 17.29 -9.50
CA HIS A 114 4.02 17.59 -10.91
C HIS A 114 4.33 19.05 -11.27
N ARG A 115 4.05 20.01 -10.36
CA ARG A 115 4.49 21.40 -10.58
C ARG A 115 6.00 21.54 -10.74
N GLN A 116 6.78 20.59 -10.20
CA GLN A 116 8.23 20.55 -10.32
C GLN A 116 8.72 19.54 -11.39
N GLY A 117 7.79 18.94 -12.14
CA GLY A 117 8.09 17.94 -13.17
C GLY A 117 8.54 16.58 -12.60
N VAL A 118 8.27 16.31 -11.32
CA VAL A 118 8.64 15.07 -10.62
C VAL A 118 7.49 14.08 -10.70
N PRO A 119 7.66 12.88 -11.30
CA PRO A 119 6.64 11.85 -11.35
C PRO A 119 6.42 11.21 -9.98
N VAL A 120 5.21 10.66 -9.78
CA VAL A 120 4.77 10.04 -8.52
C VAL A 120 4.32 8.60 -8.75
N ILE A 121 4.91 7.68 -7.99
CA ILE A 121 4.47 6.29 -7.87
C ILE A 121 3.65 6.14 -6.59
N SER A 122 2.39 5.72 -6.71
CA SER A 122 1.60 5.26 -5.57
C SER A 122 2.02 3.84 -5.22
N TYR A 123 2.47 3.62 -3.99
CA TYR A 123 3.05 2.35 -3.54
C TYR A 123 2.12 1.64 -2.56
N ASP A 124 1.75 0.40 -2.85
CA ASP A 124 0.83 -0.46 -2.11
C ASP A 124 -0.57 0.15 -1.94
N ARG A 125 -0.70 1.32 -1.36
CA ARG A 125 -1.96 2.06 -1.19
C ARG A 125 -2.19 3.06 -2.31
N LEU A 126 -3.42 3.15 -2.81
CA LEU A 126 -3.75 3.98 -3.97
C LEU A 126 -4.04 5.44 -3.57
N ILE A 127 -3.30 6.37 -4.16
CA ILE A 127 -3.64 7.79 -4.11
C ILE A 127 -4.85 8.06 -5.00
N ARG A 128 -5.89 8.67 -4.41
CA ARG A 128 -7.17 8.93 -5.05
C ARG A 128 -7.22 10.32 -5.68
N ASN A 129 -8.04 10.45 -6.72
CA ASN A 129 -8.40 11.72 -7.34
C ASN A 129 -7.23 12.59 -7.83
N ALA A 130 -6.11 11.98 -8.21
CA ALA A 130 -4.89 12.64 -8.68
C ALA A 130 -4.32 11.99 -9.95
N ASP A 131 -3.46 12.72 -10.66
CA ASP A 131 -2.78 12.24 -11.88
C ASP A 131 -1.53 11.41 -11.49
N VAL A 132 -1.74 10.25 -10.85
CA VAL A 132 -0.65 9.35 -10.46
C VAL A 132 0.00 8.76 -11.71
N ASP A 133 1.34 8.79 -11.81
CA ASP A 133 2.06 8.29 -12.99
C ASP A 133 2.10 6.75 -13.05
N LEU A 134 2.14 6.08 -11.88
CA LEU A 134 2.16 4.64 -11.76
C LEU A 134 1.62 4.19 -10.39
N TYR A 135 0.89 3.08 -10.38
CA TYR A 135 0.50 2.38 -9.16
C TYR A 135 1.21 1.02 -9.10
N VAL A 136 1.90 0.74 -8.00
CA VAL A 136 2.59 -0.53 -7.76
C VAL A 136 2.03 -1.15 -6.49
N SER A 137 1.33 -2.28 -6.61
CA SER A 137 0.62 -2.92 -5.50
C SER A 137 0.45 -4.42 -5.72
N HIS A 138 -0.30 -5.05 -4.84
CA HIS A 138 -0.88 -6.37 -5.03
C HIS A 138 -2.32 -6.26 -5.55
N GLN A 139 -2.91 -7.37 -5.99
CA GLN A 139 -4.31 -7.44 -6.44
C GLN A 139 -5.26 -7.37 -5.24
N VAL A 140 -5.50 -6.15 -4.72
CA VAL A 140 -6.17 -5.93 -3.42
C VAL A 140 -7.58 -6.51 -3.37
N VAL A 141 -8.40 -6.31 -4.40
CA VAL A 141 -9.77 -6.90 -4.46
C VAL A 141 -9.70 -8.42 -4.40
N LYS A 142 -8.73 -9.03 -5.15
CA LYS A 142 -8.52 -10.47 -5.14
C LYS A 142 -8.12 -10.99 -3.75
N ILE A 143 -7.35 -10.24 -2.98
CA ILE A 143 -7.02 -10.59 -1.60
C ILE A 143 -8.29 -10.72 -0.77
N GLY A 144 -9.19 -9.74 -0.83
CA GLY A 144 -10.48 -9.80 -0.14
C GLY A 144 -11.33 -11.00 -0.59
N GLN A 145 -11.35 -11.28 -1.90
CA GLN A 145 -12.02 -12.46 -2.44
C GLN A 145 -11.43 -13.77 -1.90
N MET A 146 -10.09 -13.88 -1.85
CA MET A 146 -9.41 -15.07 -1.34
C MET A 146 -9.69 -15.30 0.15
N GLN A 147 -9.71 -14.25 0.98
CA GLN A 147 -10.07 -14.33 2.39
C GLN A 147 -11.50 -14.85 2.57
N ALA A 148 -12.45 -14.27 1.84
CA ALA A 148 -13.86 -14.64 1.92
C ALA A 148 -14.12 -16.04 1.36
N GLN A 149 -13.48 -16.40 0.24
CA GLN A 149 -13.63 -17.74 -0.35
C GLN A 149 -13.09 -18.81 0.60
N TYR A 150 -11.89 -18.57 1.17
CA TYR A 150 -11.32 -19.49 2.17
C TYR A 150 -12.25 -19.67 3.37
N ALA A 151 -12.88 -18.59 3.84
CA ALA A 151 -13.83 -18.67 4.93
C ALA A 151 -15.06 -19.50 4.55
N LEU A 152 -15.65 -19.30 3.37
CA LEU A 152 -16.82 -20.09 2.91
C LEU A 152 -16.49 -21.56 2.67
N ASP A 153 -15.30 -21.87 2.15
CA ASP A 153 -14.88 -23.25 1.88
C ASP A 153 -14.75 -24.07 3.17
N HIS A 154 -14.46 -23.41 4.30
CA HIS A 154 -14.26 -24.09 5.60
C HIS A 154 -15.43 -23.91 6.56
N VAL A 155 -16.22 -22.86 6.39
CA VAL A 155 -17.38 -22.53 7.23
C VAL A 155 -18.53 -22.11 6.31
N ALA A 156 -19.20 -23.06 5.69
CA ALA A 156 -20.25 -22.79 4.71
C ALA A 156 -21.53 -22.15 5.30
N LYS A 157 -21.73 -22.22 6.63
CA LYS A 157 -22.91 -21.68 7.33
C LYS A 157 -22.53 -21.09 8.68
N GLY A 158 -23.24 -20.03 9.08
CA GLY A 158 -23.09 -19.47 10.41
C GLY A 158 -23.00 -17.95 10.46
N ASN A 159 -22.61 -17.43 11.62
CA ASN A 159 -22.45 -16.01 11.87
C ASN A 159 -21.02 -15.55 11.57
N TYR A 160 -20.90 -14.52 10.75
CA TYR A 160 -19.65 -13.96 10.31
C TYR A 160 -19.45 -12.54 10.85
N VAL A 161 -18.22 -12.23 11.24
CA VAL A 161 -17.77 -10.87 11.59
C VAL A 161 -16.78 -10.42 10.52
N LEU A 162 -17.01 -9.24 9.93
CA LEU A 162 -16.08 -8.62 8.99
C LEU A 162 -15.38 -7.43 9.64
N ILE A 163 -14.05 -7.46 9.66
CA ILE A 163 -13.21 -6.42 10.25
C ILE A 163 -12.31 -5.83 9.14
N GLY A 164 -12.68 -4.65 8.64
CA GLY A 164 -11.88 -3.87 7.71
C GLY A 164 -10.77 -3.09 8.42
N GLY A 165 -9.87 -2.50 7.63
CA GLY A 165 -8.82 -1.60 8.12
C GLY A 165 -9.22 -0.13 8.19
N SER A 166 -8.26 0.79 8.11
CA SER A 166 -8.53 2.24 8.14
C SER A 166 -9.29 2.69 6.90
N GLN A 167 -10.37 3.44 7.06
CA GLN A 167 -11.16 3.96 5.92
C GLN A 167 -10.45 5.05 5.13
N THR A 168 -9.37 5.63 5.66
CA THR A 168 -8.51 6.58 4.94
C THR A 168 -7.59 5.87 3.93
N ASP A 169 -7.39 4.56 4.13
CA ASP A 169 -6.66 3.68 3.23
C ASP A 169 -7.61 3.02 2.22
N ASN A 170 -7.41 3.31 0.93
CA ASN A 170 -8.24 2.73 -0.13
C ASN A 170 -8.22 1.20 -0.15
N ASN A 171 -7.14 0.57 0.29
CA ASN A 171 -7.05 -0.89 0.35
C ASN A 171 -8.08 -1.49 1.31
N ALA A 172 -8.37 -0.83 2.44
CA ALA A 172 -9.39 -1.32 3.36
C ALA A 172 -10.79 -1.41 2.72
N LEU A 173 -11.11 -0.45 1.85
CA LEU A 173 -12.37 -0.45 1.11
C LEU A 173 -12.39 -1.55 0.04
N LEU A 174 -11.31 -1.66 -0.76
CA LEU A 174 -11.19 -2.66 -1.83
C LEU A 174 -11.19 -4.10 -1.29
N LEU A 175 -10.56 -4.34 -0.13
CA LEU A 175 -10.60 -5.63 0.55
C LEU A 175 -12.03 -5.99 0.95
N MET A 176 -12.74 -5.04 1.58
CA MET A 176 -14.14 -5.23 1.97
C MET A 176 -15.04 -5.49 0.77
N ASP A 177 -14.84 -4.76 -0.34
CA ASP A 177 -15.59 -4.99 -1.59
C ASP A 177 -15.31 -6.38 -2.14
N GLY A 178 -14.04 -6.81 -2.15
CA GLY A 178 -13.65 -8.16 -2.53
C GLY A 178 -14.29 -9.23 -1.64
N GLN A 179 -14.26 -9.06 -0.32
CA GLN A 179 -14.90 -9.96 0.63
C GLN A 179 -16.41 -10.05 0.38
N MET A 180 -17.10 -8.92 0.28
CA MET A 180 -18.54 -8.89 0.05
C MET A 180 -18.95 -9.48 -1.29
N SER A 181 -18.15 -9.31 -2.34
CA SER A 181 -18.44 -9.87 -3.67
C SER A 181 -18.56 -11.42 -3.65
N VAL A 182 -17.80 -12.06 -2.74
CA VAL A 182 -17.82 -13.52 -2.56
C VAL A 182 -18.90 -13.95 -1.55
N LEU A 183 -19.07 -13.20 -0.46
CA LEU A 183 -20.01 -13.57 0.62
C LEU A 183 -21.45 -13.29 0.26
N GLN A 184 -21.76 -12.29 -0.57
CA GLN A 184 -23.12 -11.85 -0.85
C GLN A 184 -24.05 -12.97 -1.31
N PRO A 185 -23.67 -13.87 -2.25
CA PRO A 185 -24.54 -14.98 -2.65
C PRO A 185 -24.89 -15.94 -1.50
N ALA A 186 -24.00 -16.16 -0.54
CA ALA A 186 -24.26 -17.01 0.62
C ALA A 186 -25.14 -16.30 1.64
N ILE A 187 -25.04 -14.98 1.77
CA ILE A 187 -25.93 -14.14 2.58
C ILE A 187 -27.36 -14.21 2.01
N ASP A 188 -27.50 -14.03 0.70
CA ASP A 188 -28.80 -14.00 0.00
C ASP A 188 -29.54 -15.35 0.11
N ARG A 189 -28.81 -16.46 0.17
CA ARG A 189 -29.38 -17.80 0.42
C ARG A 189 -29.69 -18.07 1.89
N GLY A 190 -29.25 -17.21 2.80
CA GLY A 190 -29.38 -17.41 4.25
C GLY A 190 -28.43 -18.47 4.83
N ASP A 191 -27.39 -18.86 4.10
CA ASP A 191 -26.35 -19.79 4.59
C ASP A 191 -25.47 -19.12 5.66
N ILE A 192 -25.10 -17.86 5.46
CA ILE A 192 -24.33 -17.07 6.43
C ILE A 192 -25.07 -15.78 6.79
N LYS A 193 -24.78 -15.26 7.99
CA LYS A 193 -25.26 -13.97 8.48
C LYS A 193 -24.07 -13.10 8.89
N ILE A 194 -24.00 -11.89 8.37
CA ILE A 194 -23.03 -10.90 8.85
C ILE A 194 -23.59 -10.26 10.12
N VAL A 195 -23.04 -10.62 11.27
CA VAL A 195 -23.49 -10.13 12.59
C VAL A 195 -22.75 -8.85 13.00
N ALA A 196 -21.56 -8.57 12.41
CA ALA A 196 -20.88 -7.31 12.53
C ALA A 196 -20.05 -7.05 11.25
N LYS A 197 -20.07 -5.79 10.77
CA LYS A 197 -19.21 -5.30 9.68
C LYS A 197 -18.71 -3.91 10.08
N GLN A 198 -17.46 -3.82 10.50
CA GLN A 198 -16.87 -2.59 10.99
C GLN A 198 -15.43 -2.41 10.48
N PHE A 199 -14.95 -1.17 10.53
CA PHE A 199 -13.60 -0.81 10.16
C PHE A 199 -12.79 -0.48 11.41
N ALA A 200 -11.60 -1.06 11.53
CA ALA A 200 -10.65 -0.79 12.60
C ALA A 200 -9.87 0.49 12.23
N ARG A 201 -10.12 1.57 12.98
CA ARG A 201 -9.41 2.84 12.80
C ARG A 201 -7.90 2.59 12.88
N GLU A 202 -7.15 3.20 11.95
CA GLU A 202 -5.69 3.11 11.86
C GLU A 202 -5.14 1.68 11.87
N TRP A 203 -5.94 0.70 11.40
CA TRP A 203 -5.59 -0.72 11.44
C TRP A 203 -5.23 -1.23 12.84
N LEU A 204 -5.70 -0.58 13.91
CA LEU A 204 -5.34 -0.91 15.28
C LEU A 204 -5.93 -2.25 15.73
N ALA A 205 -5.08 -3.12 16.26
CA ALA A 205 -5.49 -4.38 16.88
C ALA A 205 -6.50 -4.19 18.02
N SER A 206 -6.36 -3.10 18.80
CA SER A 206 -7.30 -2.74 19.87
C SER A 206 -8.70 -2.42 19.38
N GLU A 207 -8.83 -1.82 18.19
CA GLU A 207 -10.15 -1.61 17.57
C GLU A 207 -10.77 -2.94 17.14
N ALA A 208 -9.98 -3.85 16.55
CA ALA A 208 -10.45 -5.18 16.17
C ALA A 208 -10.85 -6.02 17.38
N LEU A 209 -10.09 -5.92 18.49
CA LEU A 209 -10.44 -6.54 19.77
C LEU A 209 -11.82 -6.05 20.24
N ARG A 210 -12.03 -4.74 20.35
CA ARG A 210 -13.30 -4.13 20.73
C ARG A 210 -14.47 -4.56 19.83
N ILE A 211 -14.27 -4.53 18.51
CA ILE A 211 -15.29 -4.97 17.53
C ILE A 211 -15.69 -6.42 17.78
N THR A 212 -14.71 -7.27 18.07
CA THR A 212 -14.95 -8.70 18.31
C THR A 212 -15.65 -8.94 19.66
N GLU A 213 -15.24 -8.27 20.74
CA GLU A 213 -15.91 -8.34 22.05
C GLU A 213 -17.38 -7.91 21.94
N ASP A 214 -17.65 -6.80 21.24
CA ASP A 214 -19.02 -6.33 20.97
C ASP A 214 -19.85 -7.36 20.18
N ALA A 215 -19.25 -7.99 19.16
CA ALA A 215 -19.91 -9.00 18.35
C ALA A 215 -20.21 -10.27 19.15
N LEU A 216 -19.25 -10.75 19.93
CA LEU A 216 -19.42 -11.92 20.83
C LEU A 216 -20.54 -11.69 21.83
N THR A 217 -20.54 -10.54 22.51
CA THR A 217 -21.57 -10.20 23.50
C THR A 217 -22.96 -10.14 22.89
N LYS A 218 -23.12 -9.48 21.73
CA LYS A 218 -24.40 -9.31 21.05
C LYS A 218 -24.96 -10.62 20.48
N ASN A 219 -24.11 -11.60 20.23
CA ASN A 219 -24.49 -12.87 19.63
C ASN A 219 -24.28 -14.08 20.55
N ASN A 220 -24.16 -13.88 21.85
CA ASN A 220 -23.96 -14.94 22.84
C ASN A 220 -22.80 -15.89 22.50
N ASN A 221 -21.71 -15.35 22.01
CA ASN A 221 -20.51 -16.05 21.52
C ASN A 221 -20.76 -16.97 20.30
N ASP A 222 -21.92 -16.87 19.64
CA ASP A 222 -22.25 -17.67 18.46
C ASP A 222 -21.68 -17.01 17.19
N ILE A 223 -20.37 -17.20 16.97
CA ILE A 223 -19.62 -16.70 15.81
C ILE A 223 -18.78 -17.85 15.26
N GLN A 224 -18.90 -18.12 13.96
CA GLN A 224 -18.19 -19.19 13.28
C GLN A 224 -16.97 -18.70 12.49
N ALA A 225 -17.00 -17.44 11.98
CA ALA A 225 -15.88 -16.88 11.23
C ALA A 225 -15.68 -15.39 11.48
N ILE A 226 -14.43 -14.98 11.51
CA ILE A 226 -14.00 -13.58 11.53
C ILE A 226 -13.12 -13.34 10.29
N VAL A 227 -13.65 -12.60 9.33
CA VAL A 227 -12.91 -12.19 8.15
C VAL A 227 -12.22 -10.87 8.48
N ALA A 228 -11.00 -10.98 9.02
CA ALA A 228 -10.15 -9.86 9.33
C ALA A 228 -9.26 -9.52 8.13
N SER A 229 -9.16 -8.23 7.80
CA SER A 229 -8.50 -7.77 6.58
C SER A 229 -6.98 -7.81 6.65
N ASN A 230 -6.37 -7.80 7.86
CA ASN A 230 -4.93 -8.00 8.03
C ASN A 230 -4.59 -8.75 9.32
N ASP A 231 -3.32 -9.12 9.49
CA ASP A 231 -2.83 -9.92 10.63
C ASP A 231 -2.85 -9.17 11.96
N GLY A 232 -2.68 -7.85 11.95
CA GLY A 232 -2.81 -7.02 13.14
C GLY A 232 -4.25 -7.04 13.69
N THR A 233 -5.24 -6.85 12.81
CA THR A 233 -6.66 -6.93 13.18
C THR A 233 -7.08 -8.36 13.51
N ALA A 234 -6.53 -9.39 12.82
CA ALA A 234 -6.74 -10.79 13.17
C ALA A 234 -6.24 -11.11 14.59
N GLY A 235 -5.03 -10.64 14.94
CA GLY A 235 -4.47 -10.81 16.29
C GLY A 235 -5.31 -10.15 17.37
N GLY A 236 -5.81 -8.94 17.10
CA GLY A 236 -6.75 -8.25 17.98
C GLY A 236 -8.06 -9.03 18.18
N ALA A 237 -8.63 -9.53 17.08
CA ALA A 237 -9.83 -10.36 17.13
C ALA A 237 -9.63 -11.67 17.92
N ILE A 238 -8.52 -12.38 17.66
CA ILE A 238 -8.18 -13.61 18.40
C ILE A 238 -8.02 -13.34 19.89
N SER A 239 -7.43 -12.20 20.27
CA SER A 239 -7.24 -11.83 21.67
C SER A 239 -8.56 -11.58 22.42
N ALA A 240 -9.65 -11.27 21.70
CA ALA A 240 -10.98 -11.12 22.26
C ALA A 240 -11.73 -12.45 22.41
N LEU A 241 -11.28 -13.51 21.72
CA LEU A 241 -11.97 -14.81 21.77
C LEU A 241 -11.81 -15.47 23.14
N PRO A 242 -12.90 -16.00 23.75
CA PRO A 242 -12.78 -16.92 24.87
C PRO A 242 -11.88 -18.11 24.52
N PRO A 243 -11.12 -18.67 25.48
CA PRO A 243 -10.14 -19.73 25.22
C PRO A 243 -10.70 -20.92 24.42
N GLN A 244 -11.94 -21.32 24.65
CA GLN A 244 -12.61 -22.43 23.96
C GLN A 244 -12.96 -22.12 22.50
N LEU A 245 -12.95 -20.86 22.09
CA LEU A 245 -13.24 -20.43 20.72
C LEU A 245 -11.96 -20.18 19.90
N VAL A 246 -10.80 -20.05 20.56
CA VAL A 246 -9.52 -19.91 19.86
C VAL A 246 -9.22 -21.19 19.10
N GLY A 247 -8.97 -21.06 17.79
CA GLY A 247 -8.77 -22.20 16.89
C GLY A 247 -10.04 -22.91 16.44
N THR A 248 -11.21 -22.61 17.04
CA THR A 248 -12.52 -23.10 16.59
C THR A 248 -13.20 -22.10 15.64
N VAL A 249 -13.15 -20.81 16.00
CA VAL A 249 -13.60 -19.74 15.11
C VAL A 249 -12.56 -19.57 14.02
N LEU A 250 -13.00 -19.62 12.75
CA LEU A 250 -12.13 -19.33 11.62
C LEU A 250 -11.73 -17.87 11.64
N VAL A 251 -10.41 -17.58 11.53
CA VAL A 251 -9.90 -16.20 11.45
C VAL A 251 -8.97 -16.06 10.26
N THR A 252 -9.28 -15.11 9.37
CA THR A 252 -8.41 -14.75 8.24
C THR A 252 -7.44 -13.62 8.60
N GLY A 253 -6.43 -13.42 7.76
CA GLY A 253 -5.49 -12.31 7.88
C GLY A 253 -4.87 -11.96 6.53
N GLN A 254 -3.91 -11.04 6.54
CA GLN A 254 -3.09 -10.61 5.40
C GLN A 254 -1.77 -10.06 5.93
N ASP A 255 -0.72 -10.18 5.15
CA ASP A 255 0.65 -9.72 5.27
C ASP A 255 1.64 -10.81 5.73
N ALA A 256 1.16 -11.93 6.22
CA ALA A 256 2.00 -13.03 6.73
C ALA A 256 3.05 -12.53 7.73
N SER A 257 2.67 -11.67 8.68
CA SER A 257 3.55 -11.21 9.76
C SER A 257 4.03 -12.41 10.59
N LEU A 258 5.20 -12.29 11.22
CA LEU A 258 5.79 -13.42 11.96
C LEU A 258 4.84 -13.96 13.03
N ASP A 259 4.22 -13.09 13.79
CA ASP A 259 3.26 -13.46 14.85
C ASP A 259 2.00 -14.14 14.27
N ALA A 260 1.55 -13.73 13.08
CA ALA A 260 0.41 -14.37 12.42
C ALA A 260 0.77 -15.76 11.88
N VAL A 261 1.94 -15.92 11.26
CA VAL A 261 2.40 -17.24 10.79
C VAL A 261 2.61 -18.18 11.97
N GLN A 262 3.10 -17.68 13.13
CA GLN A 262 3.13 -18.45 14.38
C GLN A 262 1.72 -18.88 14.80
N ARG A 263 0.74 -17.97 14.82
CA ARG A 263 -0.66 -18.31 15.13
C ARG A 263 -1.24 -19.32 14.15
N VAL A 264 -0.84 -19.26 12.87
CA VAL A 264 -1.28 -20.24 11.85
C VAL A 264 -0.74 -21.63 12.15
N VAL A 265 0.56 -21.77 12.40
CA VAL A 265 1.14 -23.08 12.72
C VAL A 265 0.69 -23.65 14.08
N GLU A 266 0.35 -22.76 15.02
CA GLU A 266 -0.25 -23.11 16.32
C GLU A 266 -1.76 -23.44 16.22
N GLY A 267 -2.40 -23.23 15.06
CA GLY A 267 -3.83 -23.46 14.87
C GLY A 267 -4.75 -22.41 15.50
N LYS A 268 -4.23 -21.25 15.91
CA LYS A 268 -4.98 -20.13 16.52
C LYS A 268 -5.56 -19.16 15.49
N GLN A 269 -4.91 -19.01 14.34
CA GLN A 269 -5.37 -18.30 13.14
C GLN A 269 -5.44 -19.30 12.00
N THR A 270 -6.50 -19.22 11.17
CA THR A 270 -6.73 -20.28 10.18
C THR A 270 -5.88 -20.07 8.92
N MET A 271 -5.76 -18.82 8.49
CA MET A 271 -4.96 -18.45 7.31
C MET A 271 -4.52 -17.00 7.36
N THR A 272 -3.55 -16.67 6.53
CA THR A 272 -3.21 -15.30 6.15
C THR A 272 -2.97 -15.21 4.64
N ILE A 273 -2.90 -14.01 4.09
CA ILE A 273 -2.46 -13.80 2.71
C ILE A 273 -1.00 -13.34 2.74
N TYR A 274 -0.14 -14.14 2.12
CA TYR A 274 1.24 -13.75 1.89
C TYR A 274 1.34 -12.83 0.66
N LYS A 275 1.93 -11.67 0.86
CA LYS A 275 2.24 -10.67 -0.17
C LYS A 275 3.75 -10.58 -0.32
N PRO A 276 4.37 -11.14 -1.38
CA PRO A 276 5.81 -11.02 -1.58
C PRO A 276 6.25 -9.56 -1.69
N ILE A 277 6.96 -9.04 -0.67
CA ILE A 277 7.33 -7.62 -0.58
C ILE A 277 8.52 -7.29 -1.47
N ARG A 278 9.53 -8.17 -1.53
CA ARG A 278 10.74 -7.91 -2.31
C ARG A 278 10.47 -7.65 -3.80
N PRO A 279 9.66 -8.46 -4.51
CA PRO A 279 9.28 -8.17 -5.90
C PRO A 279 8.52 -6.84 -6.04
N LEU A 280 7.65 -6.51 -5.09
CA LEU A 280 6.89 -5.25 -5.08
C LEU A 280 7.83 -4.05 -4.98
N ALA A 281 8.70 -4.03 -3.98
CA ALA A 281 9.66 -2.95 -3.74
C ALA A 281 10.65 -2.78 -4.90
N PHE A 282 11.16 -3.89 -5.44
CA PHE A 282 12.07 -3.88 -6.58
C PHE A 282 11.40 -3.32 -7.83
N SER A 283 10.16 -3.72 -8.09
CA SER A 283 9.35 -3.20 -9.20
C SER A 283 9.14 -1.68 -9.08
N ALA A 284 8.89 -1.17 -7.87
CA ALA A 284 8.71 0.26 -7.64
C ALA A 284 10.00 1.05 -7.90
N VAL A 285 11.15 0.59 -7.39
CA VAL A 285 12.46 1.26 -7.61
C VAL A 285 12.86 1.22 -9.07
N ASP A 286 12.73 0.06 -9.75
CA ASP A 286 13.08 -0.07 -11.17
C ASP A 286 12.19 0.81 -12.04
N SER A 287 10.90 0.92 -11.70
CA SER A 287 9.96 1.82 -12.38
C SER A 287 10.28 3.29 -12.11
N ALA A 288 10.69 3.63 -10.89
CA ALA A 288 11.12 5.00 -10.55
C ALA A 288 12.29 5.44 -11.41
N ILE A 289 13.29 4.58 -11.61
CA ILE A 289 14.44 4.86 -12.47
C ILE A 289 14.02 5.12 -13.92
N LYS A 290 13.11 4.28 -14.45
CA LYS A 290 12.56 4.47 -15.81
C LYS A 290 11.83 5.79 -15.94
N LEU A 291 10.93 6.11 -14.99
CA LEU A 291 10.20 7.38 -15.00
C LEU A 291 11.12 8.58 -14.91
N ALA A 292 12.16 8.56 -14.06
CA ALA A 292 13.15 9.61 -13.94
C ALA A 292 13.93 9.85 -15.24
N ARG A 293 14.13 8.80 -16.03
CA ARG A 293 14.82 8.87 -17.35
C ARG A 293 13.87 9.16 -18.51
N GLY A 294 12.58 9.33 -18.24
CA GLY A 294 11.57 9.52 -19.29
C GLY A 294 11.29 8.26 -20.11
N GLU A 295 11.68 7.09 -19.60
CA GLU A 295 11.46 5.80 -20.24
C GLU A 295 10.05 5.27 -19.94
N LYS A 296 9.54 4.42 -20.83
CA LYS A 296 8.24 3.79 -20.67
C LYS A 296 8.32 2.68 -19.61
N VAL A 297 7.37 2.68 -18.68
CA VAL A 297 7.15 1.57 -17.75
C VAL A 297 6.15 0.59 -18.36
N ASP A 298 6.47 -0.71 -18.32
CA ASP A 298 5.55 -1.78 -18.75
C ASP A 298 4.55 -2.08 -17.63
N ALA A 299 3.43 -1.35 -17.64
CA ALA A 299 2.32 -1.53 -16.74
C ALA A 299 1.16 -2.21 -17.49
N LYS A 300 0.87 -3.45 -17.12
CA LYS A 300 -0.14 -4.28 -17.82
C LYS A 300 -1.56 -4.00 -17.36
N ASP A 301 -1.71 -3.57 -16.12
CA ASP A 301 -2.99 -3.31 -15.48
C ASP A 301 -3.30 -1.82 -15.46
N ARG A 302 -4.58 -1.50 -15.21
CA ARG A 302 -5.05 -0.14 -14.96
C ARG A 302 -6.06 -0.15 -13.84
N ILE A 303 -5.87 0.75 -12.87
CA ILE A 303 -6.77 0.88 -11.73
C ILE A 303 -7.33 2.30 -11.69
N ASN A 304 -8.66 2.41 -11.66
CA ASN A 304 -9.34 3.70 -11.53
C ASN A 304 -9.15 4.26 -10.13
N ASN A 305 -8.59 5.47 -10.05
CA ASN A 305 -8.37 6.13 -8.76
C ASN A 305 -9.39 7.25 -8.45
N GLY A 306 -10.45 7.34 -9.25
CA GLY A 306 -11.47 8.39 -9.15
C GLY A 306 -11.24 9.56 -10.13
N LYS A 307 -10.04 9.74 -10.65
CA LYS A 307 -9.70 10.73 -11.68
C LYS A 307 -9.31 10.08 -13.01
N ASN A 308 -8.46 9.06 -12.95
CA ASN A 308 -7.91 8.39 -14.13
C ASN A 308 -7.83 6.89 -13.91
N ASP A 309 -7.68 6.16 -15.02
CA ASP A 309 -7.23 4.78 -15.03
C ASP A 309 -5.70 4.77 -14.97
N VAL A 310 -5.15 4.66 -13.75
CA VAL A 310 -3.72 4.72 -13.47
C VAL A 310 -3.02 3.47 -14.02
N PRO A 311 -1.93 3.61 -14.80
CA PRO A 311 -1.10 2.46 -15.17
C PRO A 311 -0.64 1.73 -13.91
N SER A 312 -0.76 0.40 -13.88
CA SER A 312 -0.57 -0.36 -12.64
C SER A 312 0.28 -1.61 -12.87
N ILE A 313 1.11 -1.93 -11.88
CA ILE A 313 1.84 -3.19 -11.77
C ILE A 313 1.32 -3.89 -10.52
N LEU A 314 0.59 -4.99 -10.70
CA LEU A 314 -0.08 -5.70 -9.63
C LEU A 314 0.54 -7.08 -9.42
N GLN A 315 1.08 -7.31 -8.22
CA GLN A 315 1.66 -8.58 -7.81
C GLN A 315 0.56 -9.56 -7.36
N GLU A 316 0.80 -10.86 -7.60
CA GLU A 316 -0.11 -11.93 -7.16
C GLU A 316 0.02 -12.19 -5.65
N PRO A 317 -1.10 -12.21 -4.90
CA PRO A 317 -1.12 -12.67 -3.52
C PRO A 317 -1.20 -14.20 -3.44
N ILE A 318 -0.76 -14.76 -2.30
CA ILE A 318 -0.74 -16.20 -2.05
C ILE A 318 -1.49 -16.50 -0.77
N VAL A 319 -2.47 -17.42 -0.80
CA VAL A 319 -3.07 -17.96 0.43
C VAL A 319 -2.00 -18.72 1.19
N LEU A 320 -1.84 -18.40 2.48
CA LEU A 320 -0.96 -19.10 3.39
C LEU A 320 -1.76 -19.70 4.53
N ASP A 321 -1.69 -21.00 4.67
CA ASP A 321 -2.21 -21.76 5.81
C ASP A 321 -1.13 -22.73 6.33
N LYS A 322 -1.46 -23.53 7.35
CA LYS A 322 -0.52 -24.48 7.96
C LYS A 322 0.08 -25.50 6.97
N ASN A 323 -0.56 -25.73 5.81
CA ASN A 323 -0.15 -26.78 4.87
C ASN A 323 0.94 -26.30 3.89
N ASN A 324 1.12 -24.97 3.72
CA ASN A 324 2.06 -24.44 2.73
C ASN A 324 3.08 -23.42 3.27
N VAL A 325 3.22 -23.31 4.60
CA VAL A 325 4.21 -22.41 5.24
C VAL A 325 5.62 -22.65 4.71
N MET A 326 6.02 -23.93 4.56
CA MET A 326 7.36 -24.29 4.07
C MET A 326 7.61 -23.86 2.64
N GLN A 327 6.63 -24.04 1.77
CA GLN A 327 6.72 -23.76 0.33
C GLN A 327 6.54 -22.26 0.00
N THR A 328 6.14 -21.45 0.99
CA THR A 328 5.90 -20.01 0.85
C THR A 328 6.93 -19.21 1.63
N VAL A 329 6.58 -18.73 2.82
CA VAL A 329 7.38 -17.78 3.60
C VAL A 329 8.72 -18.30 4.06
N ILE A 330 8.89 -19.63 4.25
CA ILE A 330 10.19 -20.23 4.60
C ILE A 330 11.07 -20.33 3.35
N LYS A 331 10.55 -20.89 2.27
CA LYS A 331 11.29 -21.05 1.00
C LYS A 331 11.75 -19.70 0.43
N ASP A 332 10.92 -18.67 0.54
CA ASP A 332 11.25 -17.32 0.08
C ASP A 332 12.23 -16.58 1.01
N GLY A 333 12.58 -17.18 2.16
CA GLY A 333 13.40 -16.51 3.18
C GLY A 333 12.71 -15.32 3.84
N TYR A 334 11.38 -15.24 3.73
CA TYR A 334 10.58 -14.19 4.36
C TYR A 334 10.60 -14.35 5.88
N HIS A 335 10.50 -15.58 6.37
CA HIS A 335 10.70 -15.93 7.78
C HIS A 335 11.66 -17.12 7.91
N LYS A 336 12.33 -17.23 9.07
CA LYS A 336 13.11 -18.41 9.42
C LYS A 336 12.21 -19.46 10.06
N LEU A 337 12.51 -20.73 9.78
CA LEU A 337 11.77 -21.85 10.33
C LEU A 337 11.71 -21.82 11.87
N GLU A 338 12.87 -21.60 12.50
CA GLU A 338 12.99 -21.55 13.96
C GLU A 338 12.18 -20.43 14.60
N ASP A 339 12.00 -19.30 13.91
CA ASP A 339 11.19 -18.18 14.39
C ASP A 339 9.70 -18.49 14.27
N VAL A 340 9.28 -19.13 13.17
CA VAL A 340 7.88 -19.49 12.93
C VAL A 340 7.40 -20.57 13.90
N TYR A 341 8.19 -21.63 14.10
CA TYR A 341 7.80 -22.79 14.91
C TYR A 341 8.27 -22.72 16.36
N LYS A 342 8.76 -21.57 16.84
CA LYS A 342 9.36 -21.44 18.19
C LYS A 342 8.47 -21.93 19.34
N ASN A 343 7.15 -21.84 19.18
CA ASN A 343 6.17 -22.25 20.20
C ASN A 343 5.60 -23.65 19.95
N VAL A 344 6.00 -24.31 18.88
CA VAL A 344 5.56 -25.66 18.50
C VAL A 344 6.61 -26.65 19.01
N PRO A 345 6.25 -27.79 19.62
CA PRO A 345 7.21 -28.85 20.00
C PRO A 345 8.06 -29.29 18.82
N LYS A 346 9.37 -29.46 19.03
CA LYS A 346 10.33 -29.75 17.94
C LYS A 346 10.04 -31.03 17.15
N ASP A 347 9.43 -32.01 17.78
CA ASP A 347 9.01 -33.28 17.17
C ASP A 347 7.82 -33.09 16.19
N GLN A 348 7.15 -31.95 16.23
CA GLN A 348 6.07 -31.57 15.31
C GLN A 348 6.54 -30.60 14.21
N TRP A 349 7.81 -30.23 14.16
CA TRP A 349 8.35 -29.38 13.13
C TRP A 349 8.39 -30.10 11.78
N PRO A 350 8.09 -29.40 10.66
CA PRO A 350 8.25 -29.99 9.35
C PRO A 350 9.73 -30.32 9.10
N GLN A 351 9.97 -31.44 8.45
CA GLN A 351 11.34 -31.81 8.02
C GLN A 351 11.78 -30.83 6.91
N GLN A 352 13.00 -30.34 6.99
CA GLN A 352 13.63 -29.61 5.89
C GLN A 352 14.08 -30.66 4.85
N GLU A 353 13.49 -30.59 3.66
CA GLU A 353 13.95 -31.36 2.49
C GLU A 353 15.25 -30.79 1.91
#